data_887ad881e16d74bf70949f4ed07fdc9e
#
_entry.id   887ad881e16d74bf70949f4ed07fdc9e
#
_cell.length_a   1.000
_cell.length_b   1.000
_cell.length_c   1.000
_cell.angle_alpha   90.00
_cell.angle_beta   90.00
_cell.angle_gamma   90.00
#
_symmetry.space_group_name_H-M   'P 1'
#
loop_
_entity.id
_entity.type
_entity.pdbx_description
1 polymer ?
#
loop_
_entity_poly.entity_id
_entity_poly.type
_entity_poly.pdbx_seq_one_letter_code
_entity_poly.pdbx_strand_id
1 'polypeptide(L)'
;DQIGILAHGAFENDAATAKAKTYFIFFAWLDRKDLKIVDIEPLALREDFPVSNAKTPALCNVAFGTGLMIFSKPSREYAELYAGIGDSIQAFVLINNPKIVYLYE
;
A
#
# COMPACT_ATOMS: atom_id res chain seq x y z
N ASP A 1 -9.99 -20.76 -0.43
CA ASP A 1 -9.27 -20.61 0.83
C ASP A 1 -7.97 -19.84 0.59
N GLN A 2 -7.94 -18.59 1.02
CA GLN A 2 -6.90 -17.64 0.64
C GLN A 2 -6.32 -16.95 1.86
N ILE A 3 -5.07 -16.49 1.70
CA ILE A 3 -4.37 -15.68 2.70
C ILE A 3 -4.23 -14.29 2.12
N GLY A 4 -4.59 -13.26 2.92
CA GLY A 4 -4.39 -11.88 2.52
C GLY A 4 -3.11 -11.31 3.09
N ILE A 5 -2.36 -10.56 2.28
CA ILE A 5 -1.16 -9.88 2.73
C ILE A 5 -1.15 -8.42 2.27
N LEU A 6 -0.60 -7.57 3.12
CA LEU A 6 -0.30 -6.19 2.77
C LEU A 6 1.16 -6.16 2.30
N ALA A 7 1.39 -5.61 1.12
CA ALA A 7 2.71 -5.65 0.50
C ALA A 7 3.01 -4.33 -0.21
N HIS A 8 4.24 -4.18 -0.63
CA HIS A 8 4.63 -3.07 -1.47
C HIS A 8 5.48 -3.55 -2.62
N GLY A 9 5.45 -2.79 -3.70
CA GLY A 9 6.31 -3.00 -4.84
C GLY A 9 7.00 -1.70 -5.19
N ALA A 10 7.98 -1.79 -6.05
CA ALA A 10 8.68 -0.63 -6.54
C ALA A 10 9.06 -0.84 -7.99
N PHE A 11 8.99 0.22 -8.78
CA PHE A 11 9.54 0.20 -10.12
C PHE A 11 10.50 1.35 -10.29
N GLU A 12 11.52 1.11 -11.11
CA GLU A 12 12.54 2.12 -11.36
C GLU A 12 12.00 3.16 -12.32
N ASN A 13 12.30 4.42 -12.01
CA ASN A 13 12.04 5.52 -12.91
C ASN A 13 13.07 5.51 -14.03
N ASP A 14 12.87 6.42 -15.00
CA ASP A 14 13.75 6.55 -16.15
C ASP A 14 15.22 6.55 -15.75
N ALA A 15 16.05 5.87 -16.53
CA ALA A 15 17.49 5.74 -16.30
C ALA A 15 18.23 7.06 -16.13
N ALA A 16 17.75 8.13 -16.72
CA ALA A 16 18.35 9.46 -16.58
C ALA A 16 18.20 10.03 -15.17
N THR A 17 17.18 9.58 -14.43
CA THR A 17 16.91 10.02 -13.06
C THR A 17 17.06 8.87 -12.07
N ALA A 18 17.91 7.97 -12.36
CA ALA A 18 18.03 6.59 -11.86
C ALA A 18 18.04 6.39 -10.34
N LYS A 19 17.86 7.42 -9.57
CA LYS A 19 17.98 7.32 -8.11
C LYS A 19 16.66 7.11 -7.41
N ALA A 20 15.56 7.29 -8.10
CA ALA A 20 14.26 7.23 -7.46
C ALA A 20 13.49 6.04 -7.96
N LYS A 21 13.07 5.20 -7.04
CA LYS A 21 12.08 4.16 -7.29
C LYS A 21 10.72 4.71 -6.89
N THR A 22 9.70 4.41 -7.67
CA THR A 22 8.33 4.72 -7.30
C THR A 22 7.75 3.53 -6.58
N TYR A 23 7.29 3.76 -5.37
CA TYR A 23 6.72 2.71 -4.52
C TYR A 23 5.21 2.74 -4.59
N PHE A 24 4.61 1.57 -4.51
CA PHE A 24 3.17 1.40 -4.42
C PHE A 24 2.84 0.34 -3.38
N ILE A 25 1.68 0.49 -2.78
CA ILE A 25 1.21 -0.40 -1.73
C ILE A 25 0.00 -1.14 -2.26
N PHE A 26 -0.04 -2.44 -2.04
CA PHE A 26 -1.13 -3.27 -2.52
C PHE A 26 -1.48 -4.35 -1.52
N PHE A 27 -2.67 -4.89 -1.67
CA PHE A 27 -3.12 -6.07 -0.95
C PHE A 27 -3.16 -7.23 -1.91
N ALA A 28 -2.65 -8.37 -1.50
CA ALA A 28 -2.62 -9.56 -2.34
C ALA A 28 -3.32 -10.72 -1.66
N TRP A 29 -4.02 -11.52 -2.45
CA TRP A 29 -4.60 -12.77 -1.99
C TRP A 29 -3.76 -13.92 -2.56
N LEU A 30 -3.34 -14.81 -1.67
CA LEU A 30 -2.56 -15.98 -2.02
C LEU A 30 -3.39 -17.24 -1.80
N ASP A 31 -3.21 -18.21 -2.68
CA ASP A 31 -3.77 -19.53 -2.46
C ASP A 31 -3.06 -20.16 -1.25
N ARG A 32 -3.85 -20.70 -0.32
CA ARG A 32 -3.29 -21.25 0.92
C ARG A 32 -2.41 -22.47 0.68
N LYS A 33 -2.64 -23.21 -0.39
CA LYS A 33 -1.90 -24.45 -0.65
C LYS A 33 -0.52 -24.21 -1.24
N ASP A 34 -0.46 -23.40 -2.28
CA ASP A 34 0.80 -23.21 -3.03
C ASP A 34 1.42 -21.83 -2.85
N LEU A 35 0.72 -20.93 -2.13
CA LEU A 35 1.15 -19.56 -1.84
C LEU A 35 1.36 -18.71 -3.09
N LYS A 36 0.72 -19.08 -4.19
CA LYS A 36 0.73 -18.27 -5.40
C LYS A 36 -0.27 -17.14 -5.30
N ILE A 37 0.07 -16.02 -5.90
CA ILE A 37 -0.82 -14.87 -5.95
C ILE A 37 -2.02 -15.20 -6.84
N VAL A 38 -3.21 -15.05 -6.26
CA VAL A 38 -4.48 -15.28 -6.96
C VAL A 38 -5.04 -13.96 -7.48
N ASP A 39 -4.90 -12.89 -6.69
CA ASP A 39 -5.44 -11.59 -7.03
C ASP A 39 -4.68 -10.51 -6.26
N ILE A 40 -4.67 -9.30 -6.79
CA ILE A 40 -4.12 -8.15 -6.10
C ILE A 40 -5.03 -6.94 -6.27
N GLU A 41 -5.04 -6.10 -5.22
CA GLU A 41 -5.74 -4.82 -5.25
C GLU A 41 -4.72 -3.72 -4.94
N PRO A 42 -4.45 -2.82 -5.90
CA PRO A 42 -3.66 -1.63 -5.60
C PRO A 42 -4.37 -0.76 -4.58
N LEU A 43 -3.66 -0.30 -3.58
CA LEU A 43 -4.24 0.52 -2.52
C LEU A 43 -3.80 1.97 -2.60
N ALA A 44 -2.51 2.22 -2.76
CA ALA A 44 -1.99 3.58 -2.75
C ALA A 44 -0.64 3.68 -3.44
N LEU A 45 -0.38 4.86 -3.99
CA LEU A 45 0.93 5.27 -4.48
C LEU A 45 1.54 6.26 -3.49
N ARG A 46 2.85 6.49 -3.60
CA ARG A 46 3.51 7.51 -2.76
C ARG A 46 2.81 8.86 -2.83
N GLU A 47 2.32 9.23 -4.00
CA GLU A 47 1.65 10.53 -4.21
C GLU A 47 0.32 10.68 -3.48
N ASP A 48 -0.27 9.58 -3.03
CA ASP A 48 -1.51 9.61 -2.26
C ASP A 48 -1.30 10.05 -0.81
N PHE A 49 -0.05 10.13 -0.38
CA PHE A 49 0.32 10.53 0.97
C PHE A 49 0.82 11.98 0.98
N PRO A 50 0.78 12.63 2.14
CA PRO A 50 1.25 14.02 2.24
C PRO A 50 2.70 14.18 1.80
N VAL A 51 3.00 15.34 1.23
CA VAL A 51 4.37 15.72 0.93
C VAL A 51 5.13 15.91 2.25
N SER A 52 6.33 15.34 2.33
CA SER A 52 7.17 15.46 3.50
C SER A 52 8.64 15.39 3.09
N ASN A 53 9.49 15.87 3.97
CA ASN A 53 10.92 15.73 3.76
C ASN A 53 11.32 14.28 3.97
N ALA A 54 11.95 13.69 2.97
CA ALA A 54 12.53 12.37 3.10
C ALA A 54 13.79 12.43 3.94
N LYS A 55 14.17 11.30 4.55
CA LYS A 55 15.40 11.20 5.30
C LYS A 55 16.61 11.52 4.43
N THR A 56 16.58 11.09 3.18
CA THR A 56 17.55 11.49 2.14
C THR A 56 16.78 11.70 0.83
N PRO A 57 17.34 12.47 -0.13
CA PRO A 57 16.67 12.69 -1.41
C PRO A 57 16.31 11.39 -2.16
N ALA A 58 17.14 10.36 -2.02
CA ALA A 58 16.89 9.08 -2.68
C ALA A 58 15.65 8.38 -2.16
N LEU A 59 15.15 8.75 -0.98
CA LEU A 59 14.00 8.13 -0.33
C LEU A 59 12.69 8.91 -0.55
N CYS A 60 12.69 9.93 -1.39
CA CYS A 60 11.54 10.82 -1.55
C CYS A 60 10.27 10.09 -2.04
N ASN A 61 10.41 9.01 -2.79
CA ASN A 61 9.28 8.24 -3.31
C ASN A 61 9.00 6.96 -2.54
N VAL A 62 9.61 6.80 -1.36
CA VAL A 62 9.42 5.60 -0.56
C VAL A 62 8.12 5.67 0.22
N ALA A 63 7.33 4.60 0.12
CA ALA A 63 6.14 4.40 0.93
C ALA A 63 6.03 2.91 1.25
N PHE A 64 6.09 2.58 2.53
CA PHE A 64 5.95 1.20 3.00
C PHE A 64 4.68 1.05 3.80
N GLY A 65 3.80 0.15 3.40
CA GLY A 65 2.62 -0.17 4.18
C GLY A 65 3.00 -0.79 5.52
N THR A 66 2.54 -0.19 6.61
CA THR A 66 2.84 -0.66 7.96
C THR A 66 1.63 -1.22 8.68
N GLY A 67 0.43 -0.94 8.18
CA GLY A 67 -0.78 -1.46 8.81
C GLY A 67 -2.02 -1.12 8.00
N LEU A 68 -3.06 -1.89 8.22
CA LEU A 68 -4.33 -1.73 7.53
C LEU A 68 -5.45 -2.04 8.52
N MET A 69 -6.38 -1.11 8.66
CA MET A 69 -7.59 -1.32 9.46
C MET A 69 -8.80 -1.23 8.54
N ILE A 70 -9.67 -2.23 8.61
CA ILE A 70 -10.84 -2.33 7.75
C ILE A 70 -12.09 -2.07 8.58
N PHE A 71 -12.94 -1.19 8.07
CA PHE A 71 -14.18 -0.81 8.72
C PHE A 71 -15.34 -1.11 7.78
N SER A 72 -16.31 -1.88 8.28
CA SER A 72 -17.54 -2.17 7.55
C SER A 72 -18.70 -1.67 8.40
N LYS A 73 -19.35 -0.61 7.93
CA LYS A 73 -20.50 -0.01 8.59
C LYS A 73 -21.71 -0.06 7.65
N PRO A 74 -22.93 -0.01 8.18
CA PRO A 74 -24.13 -0.12 7.33
C PRO A 74 -24.16 0.85 6.15
N SER A 75 -23.61 2.06 6.34
CA SER A 75 -23.64 3.11 5.32
C SER A 75 -22.34 3.28 4.57
N ARG A 76 -21.26 2.59 4.99
CA ARG A 76 -19.95 2.86 4.43
C ARG A 76 -18.95 1.76 4.74
N GLU A 77 -18.21 1.36 3.71
CA GLU A 77 -17.08 0.47 3.83
C GLU A 77 -15.81 1.26 3.50
N TYR A 78 -14.81 1.16 4.36
CA TYR A 78 -13.54 1.86 4.13
C TYR A 78 -12.41 1.19 4.88
N ALA A 79 -11.20 1.53 4.50
CA ALA A 79 -9.99 1.09 5.18
C ALA A 79 -9.10 2.28 5.48
N GLU A 80 -8.37 2.20 6.59
CA GLU A 80 -7.28 3.10 6.90
C GLU A 80 -5.97 2.39 6.62
N LEU A 81 -5.20 2.91 5.67
CA LEU A 81 -3.90 2.38 5.31
C LEU A 81 -2.82 3.25 5.93
N TYR A 82 -1.98 2.65 6.75
CA TYR A 82 -0.87 3.33 7.41
C TYR A 82 0.43 3.01 6.70
N ALA A 83 1.29 4.02 6.54
CA ALA A 83 2.53 3.86 5.80
C ALA A 83 3.65 4.72 6.36
N GLY A 84 4.88 4.19 6.30
CA GLY A 84 6.09 4.97 6.52
C GLY A 84 6.46 5.66 5.21
N ILE A 85 6.71 6.96 5.27
CA ILE A 85 6.94 7.81 4.10
C ILE A 85 8.35 8.38 4.15
N GLY A 86 9.12 8.12 3.08
CA GLY A 86 10.46 8.69 2.94
C GLY A 86 11.42 8.32 4.05
N ASP A 87 11.13 7.26 4.80
CA ASP A 87 11.88 6.85 5.99
C ASP A 87 11.99 7.99 7.01
N SER A 88 10.97 8.84 7.07
CA SER A 88 10.97 10.05 7.88
C SER A 88 9.74 10.18 8.76
N ILE A 89 8.54 10.00 8.19
CA ILE A 89 7.28 10.15 8.92
C ILE A 89 6.38 8.94 8.70
N GLN A 90 5.35 8.86 9.52
CA GLN A 90 4.26 7.92 9.32
C GLN A 90 3.00 8.69 8.98
N ALA A 91 2.25 8.19 8.00
CA ALA A 91 1.03 8.83 7.52
C ALA A 91 -0.04 7.77 7.27
N PHE A 92 -1.26 8.22 7.01
CA PHE A 92 -2.33 7.30 6.63
C PHE A 92 -3.22 7.93 5.57
N VAL A 93 -3.90 7.05 4.81
CA VAL A 93 -4.93 7.46 3.85
C VAL A 93 -6.17 6.61 4.07
N LEU A 94 -7.32 7.18 3.72
CA LEU A 94 -8.58 6.45 3.72
C LEU A 94 -8.84 5.90 2.32
N ILE A 95 -9.24 4.65 2.26
CA ILE A 95 -9.59 3.98 1.02
C ILE A 95 -11.07 3.63 1.11
N ASN A 96 -11.87 4.19 0.21
CA ASN A 96 -13.31 3.95 0.19
C ASN A 96 -13.65 2.69 -0.62
N ASN A 97 -14.57 1.90 -0.08
CA ASN A 97 -15.08 0.70 -0.72
C ASN A 97 -13.98 -0.24 -1.23
N PRO A 98 -12.98 -0.57 -0.37
CA PRO A 98 -11.92 -1.44 -0.81
C PRO A 98 -12.45 -2.87 -1.00
N LYS A 99 -11.96 -3.52 -2.05
CA LYS A 99 -12.33 -4.90 -2.38
C LYS A 99 -12.06 -5.86 -1.22
N ILE A 100 -11.02 -5.60 -0.44
CA ILE A 100 -10.61 -6.43 0.68
C ILE A 100 -11.64 -6.52 1.80
N VAL A 101 -12.60 -5.60 1.87
CA VAL A 101 -13.66 -5.64 2.87
C VAL A 101 -14.40 -6.98 2.82
N TYR A 102 -14.58 -7.52 1.64
CA TYR A 102 -15.33 -8.75 1.46
C TYR A 102 -14.65 -9.99 2.04
N LEU A 103 -13.40 -9.90 2.43
CA LEU A 103 -12.70 -11.01 3.10
C LEU A 103 -13.19 -11.22 4.52
N TYR A 104 -13.78 -10.21 5.12
CA TYR A 104 -14.10 -10.20 6.54
C TYR A 104 -15.61 -10.24 6.82
N GLU A 105 -16.37 -10.42 5.78
CA GLU A 105 -17.84 -10.59 5.92
C GLU A 105 -18.26 -12.06 6.12
#